data_3639c2ffa8053074669caa44867da902
#
_entry.id   3639c2ffa8053074669caa44867da902
#
_cell.length_a   1.000
_cell.length_b   1.000
_cell.length_c   1.000
_cell.angle_alpha   90.00
_cell.angle_beta   90.00
_cell.angle_gamma   90.00
#
_symmetry.space_group_name_H-M   'P 1'
#
loop_
_entity.id
_entity.type
_entity.pdbx_description
1 polymer ?
#
loop_
_entity_poly.entity_id
_entity_poly.type
_entity_poly.pdbx_seq_one_letter_code
_entity_poly.pdbx_strand_id
1 'polypeptide(L)'
;MKKLNIYAYVGPTNGEYVLADGTQVQNEDFRTVERYQEYKDCGFDTLLLLGNDPYNGEDFSASQLKKNLDMCAQVGLQCIVYDKRIHDLSMQDDGIIGEGKPFADEKALEEYLSACIAPYKGHSAFFGLELGDEPRFQKLKSFGQIYKAFSAMGEKVFFNSVLFPYFNNNEVYYTDNEALKGVDSYVDYIERWFRETDAESIDYDYYPFKFLRDPDCATDPTDSYVEVTHFINLQLMSETARRLGKKFYITLQAYASATTAGSAYKRRMRFPDFRYQLNAAFAFGAKDLRYYTYWTFPSQIGDPTVEAIMSPTGEKQYYDFVKQINEEAQRQAEYVLDYDYVATVLCEKDQPKFEKLVSLEAFEGASVEANCAVIFNKMQNKSGETGYYVMNAEDPATDITANVRIVFEGADSVAVYQNGEKEIRALQNGVFVQSFPVGEGAFLKPIYKRAI
;
A
#
# COMPACT_ATOMS: atom_id res chain seq x y z
N MET A 1 21.48 1.01 7.91
CA MET A 1 20.19 1.68 8.11
C MET A 1 19.08 0.70 7.71
N LYS A 2 18.01 0.63 8.47
CA LYS A 2 16.80 -0.08 8.02
C LYS A 2 16.24 0.64 6.81
N LYS A 3 15.73 -0.12 5.86
CA LYS A 3 15.23 0.40 4.61
C LYS A 3 13.80 -0.05 4.40
N LEU A 4 12.89 0.88 4.08
CA LEU A 4 11.55 0.57 3.57
C LEU A 4 11.69 0.03 2.15
N ASN A 5 10.94 -1.01 1.81
CA ASN A 5 10.73 -1.36 0.43
C ASN A 5 9.61 -0.49 -0.13
N ILE A 6 9.90 0.23 -1.22
CA ILE A 6 8.93 1.13 -1.85
C ILE A 6 8.91 0.82 -3.34
N TYR A 7 7.72 0.57 -3.89
CA TYR A 7 7.53 0.35 -5.31
C TYR A 7 6.17 0.81 -5.81
N ALA A 8 6.01 0.79 -7.13
CA ALA A 8 4.75 1.16 -7.75
C ALA A 8 4.33 0.12 -8.80
N TYR A 9 3.03 0.01 -8.97
CA TYR A 9 2.42 -0.75 -10.04
C TYR A 9 2.66 -0.06 -11.38
N VAL A 10 2.73 -0.85 -12.44
CA VAL A 10 2.89 -0.42 -13.83
C VAL A 10 4.18 0.37 -14.06
N GLY A 11 5.25 -0.33 -14.39
CA GLY A 11 6.51 0.27 -14.83
C GLY A 11 6.40 0.95 -16.21
N PRO A 12 7.53 1.42 -16.76
CA PRO A 12 7.55 1.95 -18.12
C PRO A 12 6.96 0.96 -19.12
N THR A 13 6.09 1.43 -20.03
CA THR A 13 5.33 0.61 -20.97
C THR A 13 5.93 0.62 -22.39
N ASN A 14 5.46 -0.27 -23.26
CA ASN A 14 5.85 -0.28 -24.67
C ASN A 14 5.24 0.87 -25.51
N GLY A 15 4.43 1.73 -24.88
CA GLY A 15 3.78 2.86 -25.55
C GLY A 15 2.59 2.48 -26.44
N GLU A 16 2.23 1.20 -26.51
CA GLU A 16 1.09 0.72 -27.28
C GLU A 16 -0.17 0.67 -26.41
N TYR A 17 -1.26 1.25 -26.89
CA TYR A 17 -2.55 1.15 -26.22
C TYR A 17 -3.72 1.36 -27.15
N VAL A 18 -4.91 0.98 -26.70
CA VAL A 18 -6.15 1.10 -27.45
C VAL A 18 -7.09 2.04 -26.71
N LEU A 19 -7.55 3.10 -27.36
CA LEU A 19 -8.54 4.02 -26.82
C LEU A 19 -9.91 3.34 -26.65
N ALA A 20 -10.79 3.93 -25.87
CA ALA A 20 -12.14 3.42 -25.64
C ALA A 20 -12.98 3.29 -26.92
N ASP A 21 -12.69 4.06 -27.95
CA ASP A 21 -13.32 4.01 -29.28
C ASP A 21 -12.70 2.95 -30.22
N GLY A 22 -11.71 2.18 -29.72
CA GLY A 22 -10.98 1.18 -30.51
C GLY A 22 -9.81 1.73 -31.31
N THR A 23 -9.51 3.02 -31.23
CA THR A 23 -8.35 3.61 -31.91
C THR A 23 -7.06 3.08 -31.30
N GLN A 24 -6.18 2.53 -32.12
CA GLN A 24 -4.84 2.12 -31.70
C GLN A 24 -3.91 3.33 -31.68
N VAL A 25 -3.20 3.51 -30.59
CA VAL A 25 -2.19 4.56 -30.42
C VAL A 25 -0.85 3.91 -30.20
N GLN A 26 0.17 4.40 -30.89
CA GLN A 26 1.55 3.97 -30.77
C GLN A 26 2.39 5.18 -30.37
N ASN A 27 2.89 5.17 -29.15
CA ASN A 27 3.97 6.05 -28.70
C ASN A 27 5.33 5.37 -28.89
N GLU A 28 6.39 6.02 -28.44
CA GLU A 28 7.69 5.38 -28.33
C GLU A 28 7.66 4.27 -27.25
N ASP A 29 8.54 3.29 -27.40
CA ASP A 29 8.76 2.28 -26.36
C ASP A 29 9.52 2.92 -25.18
N PHE A 30 8.84 3.06 -24.04
CA PHE A 30 9.39 3.66 -22.83
C PHE A 30 10.20 2.67 -21.98
N ARG A 31 10.30 1.40 -22.36
CA ARG A 31 11.10 0.40 -21.65
C ARG A 31 12.58 0.57 -21.99
N THR A 32 13.20 1.63 -21.45
CA THR A 32 14.61 2.00 -21.67
C THR A 32 15.34 2.13 -20.34
N VAL A 33 16.66 2.00 -20.35
CA VAL A 33 17.51 2.13 -19.15
C VAL A 33 17.30 3.49 -18.48
N GLU A 34 17.12 4.56 -19.26
CA GLU A 34 16.90 5.91 -18.75
C GLU A 34 15.58 6.02 -17.98
N ARG A 35 14.49 5.40 -18.49
CA ARG A 35 13.19 5.40 -17.82
C ARG A 35 13.19 4.52 -16.56
N TYR A 36 13.93 3.41 -16.57
CA TYR A 36 14.13 2.61 -15.37
C TYR A 36 15.00 3.35 -14.32
N GLN A 37 16.00 4.12 -14.77
CA GLN A 37 16.75 5.00 -13.87
C GLN A 37 15.86 6.10 -13.29
N GLU A 38 15.00 6.72 -14.10
CA GLU A 38 14.02 7.72 -13.65
C GLU A 38 13.04 7.12 -12.62
N TYR A 39 12.57 5.90 -12.81
CA TYR A 39 11.77 5.18 -11.82
C TYR A 39 12.52 5.04 -10.49
N LYS A 40 13.79 4.63 -10.53
CA LYS A 40 14.65 4.54 -9.35
C LYS A 40 14.88 5.89 -8.67
N ASP A 41 15.12 6.94 -9.46
CA ASP A 41 15.36 8.31 -8.97
C ASP A 41 14.12 8.92 -8.30
N CYS A 42 12.93 8.38 -8.56
CA CYS A 42 11.68 8.67 -7.84
C CYS A 42 11.65 8.05 -6.43
N GLY A 43 12.65 7.23 -6.08
CA GLY A 43 12.78 6.60 -4.76
C GLY A 43 12.22 5.18 -4.68
N PHE A 44 11.93 4.55 -5.81
CA PHE A 44 11.51 3.17 -5.85
C PHE A 44 12.69 2.19 -5.90
N ASP A 45 12.57 1.07 -5.19
CA ASP A 45 13.61 0.04 -5.12
C ASP A 45 13.29 -1.18 -5.96
N THR A 46 12.03 -1.42 -6.18
CA THR A 46 11.50 -2.60 -6.84
C THR A 46 10.56 -2.18 -7.94
N LEU A 47 10.62 -2.83 -9.09
CA LEU A 47 9.71 -2.63 -10.20
C LEU A 47 8.72 -3.79 -10.27
N LEU A 48 7.44 -3.50 -10.30
CA LEU A 48 6.41 -4.48 -10.59
C LEU A 48 6.07 -4.45 -12.09
N LEU A 49 6.35 -5.56 -12.76
CA LEU A 49 6.01 -5.76 -14.18
C LEU A 49 4.54 -6.20 -14.29
N LEU A 50 3.67 -5.24 -14.52
CA LEU A 50 2.25 -5.42 -14.87
C LEU A 50 1.93 -4.74 -16.20
N GLY A 51 0.82 -5.14 -16.80
CA GLY A 51 0.29 -4.53 -17.99
C GLY A 51 0.67 -5.26 -19.26
N ASN A 52 1.45 -4.65 -20.14
CA ASN A 52 1.67 -5.14 -21.51
C ASN A 52 2.71 -6.24 -21.66
N ASP A 53 3.37 -6.65 -20.57
CA ASP A 53 4.49 -7.60 -20.61
C ASP A 53 4.29 -8.86 -19.76
N PRO A 54 3.19 -9.62 -19.87
CA PRO A 54 3.05 -10.89 -19.19
C PRO A 54 3.99 -11.92 -19.80
N TYR A 55 4.82 -12.55 -18.98
CA TYR A 55 5.65 -13.66 -19.44
C TYR A 55 4.83 -14.95 -19.54
N ASN A 56 4.76 -15.56 -20.73
CA ASN A 56 3.93 -16.74 -21.01
C ASN A 56 4.72 -18.03 -21.13
N GLY A 57 6.04 -18.04 -20.85
CA GLY A 57 6.93 -19.16 -21.09
C GLY A 57 7.57 -19.19 -22.49
N GLU A 58 7.70 -18.03 -23.11
CA GLU A 58 8.46 -17.85 -24.34
C GLU A 58 9.94 -18.16 -24.17
N ASP A 59 10.70 -18.18 -25.27
CA ASP A 59 12.16 -18.26 -25.19
C ASP A 59 12.70 -17.09 -24.38
N PHE A 60 13.14 -17.37 -23.15
CA PHE A 60 13.63 -16.36 -22.21
C PHE A 60 14.79 -15.55 -22.78
N SER A 61 15.66 -16.15 -23.58
CA SER A 61 16.81 -15.46 -24.17
C SER A 61 16.44 -14.30 -25.09
N ALA A 62 15.29 -14.41 -25.76
CA ALA A 62 14.77 -13.41 -26.67
C ALA A 62 13.59 -12.58 -26.05
N SER A 63 13.09 -12.96 -24.87
CA SER A 63 11.90 -12.39 -24.28
C SER A 63 12.05 -10.93 -23.84
N GLN A 64 10.94 -10.22 -23.79
CA GLN A 64 10.89 -8.88 -23.19
C GLN A 64 11.19 -8.94 -21.69
N LEU A 65 10.79 -10.01 -20.98
CA LEU A 65 11.11 -10.22 -19.58
C LEU A 65 12.61 -10.15 -19.32
N LYS A 66 13.43 -10.87 -20.14
CA LYS A 66 14.89 -10.82 -19.99
C LYS A 66 15.44 -9.41 -20.14
N LYS A 67 14.97 -8.68 -21.17
CA LYS A 67 15.41 -7.30 -21.41
C LYS A 67 15.05 -6.38 -20.22
N ASN A 68 13.84 -6.53 -19.68
CA ASN A 68 13.41 -5.77 -18.51
C ASN A 68 14.26 -6.09 -17.27
N LEU A 69 14.54 -7.36 -17.00
CA LEU A 69 15.41 -7.76 -15.91
C LEU A 69 16.84 -7.24 -16.10
N ASP A 70 17.40 -7.31 -17.31
CA ASP A 70 18.73 -6.75 -17.64
C ASP A 70 18.79 -5.25 -17.34
N MET A 71 17.76 -4.48 -17.73
CA MET A 71 17.66 -3.02 -17.44
C MET A 71 17.50 -2.75 -15.94
N CYS A 72 16.68 -3.52 -15.24
CA CYS A 72 16.56 -3.43 -13.78
C CYS A 72 17.92 -3.67 -13.12
N ALA A 73 18.66 -4.70 -13.53
CA ALA A 73 19.99 -4.99 -13.00
C ALA A 73 21.00 -3.84 -13.24
N GLN A 74 20.98 -3.24 -14.44
CA GLN A 74 21.88 -2.13 -14.80
C GLN A 74 21.69 -0.93 -13.88
N VAL A 75 20.46 -0.59 -13.53
CA VAL A 75 20.16 0.54 -12.64
C VAL A 75 20.07 0.14 -11.16
N GLY A 76 20.24 -1.17 -10.84
CA GLY A 76 20.17 -1.68 -9.46
C GLY A 76 18.77 -1.65 -8.87
N LEU A 77 17.74 -1.92 -9.68
CA LEU A 77 16.37 -2.19 -9.27
C LEU A 77 16.17 -3.70 -9.09
N GLN A 78 15.30 -4.07 -8.19
CA GLN A 78 14.71 -5.41 -8.12
C GLN A 78 13.44 -5.45 -8.97
N CYS A 79 13.00 -6.66 -9.35
CA CYS A 79 11.84 -6.84 -10.23
C CYS A 79 10.91 -7.92 -9.71
N ILE A 80 9.64 -7.59 -9.61
CA ILE A 80 8.54 -8.54 -9.40
C ILE A 80 8.01 -8.91 -10.78
N VAL A 81 8.08 -10.19 -11.10
CA VAL A 81 7.73 -10.73 -12.42
C VAL A 81 6.26 -11.12 -12.45
N TYR A 82 5.56 -10.70 -13.49
CA TYR A 82 4.25 -11.21 -13.84
C TYR A 82 4.42 -12.40 -14.79
N ASP A 83 4.41 -13.63 -14.23
CA ASP A 83 4.38 -14.86 -15.01
C ASP A 83 2.94 -15.35 -15.15
N LYS A 84 2.39 -15.18 -16.34
CA LYS A 84 0.98 -15.52 -16.60
C LYS A 84 0.63 -16.97 -16.25
N ARG A 85 1.58 -17.90 -16.41
CA ARG A 85 1.36 -19.33 -16.11
C ARG A 85 1.11 -19.56 -14.64
N ILE A 86 1.81 -18.83 -13.76
CA ILE A 86 1.67 -18.93 -12.30
C ILE A 86 0.48 -18.10 -11.84
N HIS A 87 0.33 -16.89 -12.37
CA HIS A 87 -0.81 -16.03 -12.09
C HIS A 87 -2.16 -16.69 -12.41
N ASP A 88 -2.29 -17.33 -13.60
CA ASP A 88 -3.53 -18.01 -13.97
C ASP A 88 -3.87 -19.19 -13.02
N LEU A 89 -2.87 -19.83 -12.42
CA LEU A 89 -3.07 -20.86 -11.40
C LEU A 89 -3.57 -20.27 -10.08
N SER A 90 -3.00 -19.19 -9.62
CA SER A 90 -3.41 -18.56 -8.36
C SER A 90 -4.88 -18.11 -8.41
N MET A 91 -5.33 -17.70 -9.60
CA MET A 91 -6.69 -17.20 -9.83
C MET A 91 -7.74 -18.30 -10.07
N GLN A 92 -7.42 -19.59 -9.88
CA GLN A 92 -8.39 -20.71 -9.91
C GLN A 92 -9.18 -20.77 -8.60
N ASP A 93 -10.47 -21.13 -8.72
CA ASP A 93 -11.34 -21.31 -7.54
C ASP A 93 -11.12 -22.69 -6.88
N ASP A 94 -11.26 -22.75 -5.55
CA ASP A 94 -11.27 -23.97 -4.72
C ASP A 94 -10.01 -24.85 -4.83
N GLY A 95 -8.86 -24.23 -5.13
CA GLY A 95 -7.57 -24.90 -5.21
C GLY A 95 -7.25 -25.50 -6.58
N ILE A 96 -5.98 -25.87 -6.74
CA ILE A 96 -5.38 -26.35 -8.00
C ILE A 96 -4.86 -27.79 -7.92
N ILE A 97 -5.02 -28.45 -6.76
CA ILE A 97 -4.60 -29.85 -6.52
C ILE A 97 -5.80 -30.72 -6.19
N GLY A 98 -5.90 -31.89 -6.81
CA GLY A 98 -6.94 -32.90 -6.54
C GLY A 98 -7.62 -33.42 -7.80
N GLU A 99 -8.66 -34.23 -7.59
CA GLU A 99 -9.48 -34.80 -8.71
C GLU A 99 -10.12 -33.64 -9.51
N GLY A 100 -9.94 -33.70 -10.82
CA GLY A 100 -10.47 -32.68 -11.74
C GLY A 100 -9.76 -31.32 -11.68
N LYS A 101 -8.66 -31.20 -10.93
CA LYS A 101 -7.82 -30.00 -10.85
C LYS A 101 -6.59 -30.12 -11.77
N PRO A 102 -5.89 -29.00 -12.04
CA PRO A 102 -4.68 -28.99 -12.88
C PRO A 102 -3.60 -29.96 -12.44
N PHE A 103 -3.45 -30.19 -11.14
CA PHE A 103 -2.40 -31.06 -10.59
C PHE A 103 -3.00 -32.19 -9.73
N ALA A 104 -2.43 -33.37 -9.87
CA ALA A 104 -2.86 -34.54 -9.08
C ALA A 104 -2.43 -34.45 -7.62
N ASP A 105 -1.23 -33.92 -7.36
CA ASP A 105 -0.62 -33.79 -6.04
C ASP A 105 0.33 -32.60 -5.95
N GLU A 106 0.88 -32.36 -4.75
CA GLU A 106 1.82 -31.28 -4.45
C GLU A 106 3.11 -31.39 -5.29
N LYS A 107 3.59 -32.59 -5.51
CA LYS A 107 4.82 -32.84 -6.26
C LYS A 107 4.68 -32.41 -7.72
N ALA A 108 3.56 -32.69 -8.35
CA ALA A 108 3.28 -32.26 -9.72
C ALA A 108 3.22 -30.72 -9.83
N LEU A 109 2.65 -30.06 -8.82
CA LEU A 109 2.68 -28.59 -8.73
C LEU A 109 4.09 -28.04 -8.55
N GLU A 110 4.89 -28.61 -7.65
CA GLU A 110 6.28 -28.18 -7.41
C GLU A 110 7.14 -28.32 -8.67
N GLU A 111 7.03 -29.44 -9.39
CA GLU A 111 7.74 -29.67 -10.65
C GLU A 111 7.35 -28.63 -11.70
N TYR A 112 6.06 -28.31 -11.82
CA TYR A 112 5.56 -27.30 -12.75
C TYR A 112 6.06 -25.88 -12.39
N LEU A 113 5.93 -25.46 -11.13
CA LEU A 113 6.37 -24.14 -10.68
C LEU A 113 7.89 -23.99 -10.82
N SER A 114 8.66 -25.04 -10.50
CA SER A 114 10.11 -25.04 -10.70
C SER A 114 10.49 -24.84 -12.17
N ALA A 115 9.78 -25.49 -13.08
CA ALA A 115 10.00 -25.30 -14.52
C ALA A 115 9.62 -23.89 -14.99
N CYS A 116 8.54 -23.30 -14.43
CA CYS A 116 8.14 -21.94 -14.75
C CYS A 116 9.21 -20.91 -14.41
N ILE A 117 9.78 -20.98 -13.20
CA ILE A 117 10.74 -19.96 -12.73
C ILE A 117 12.18 -20.24 -13.18
N ALA A 118 12.51 -21.46 -13.60
CA ALA A 118 13.87 -21.87 -13.97
C ALA A 118 14.59 -20.90 -14.92
N PRO A 119 13.93 -20.30 -15.94
CA PRO A 119 14.59 -19.38 -16.85
C PRO A 119 15.14 -18.12 -16.21
N TYR A 120 14.47 -17.58 -15.16
CA TYR A 120 14.77 -16.28 -14.60
C TYR A 120 15.09 -16.24 -13.11
N LYS A 121 14.88 -17.30 -12.34
CA LYS A 121 15.09 -17.30 -10.87
C LYS A 121 16.53 -17.00 -10.45
N GLY A 122 17.51 -17.24 -11.29
CA GLY A 122 18.91 -16.92 -11.06
C GLY A 122 19.33 -15.51 -11.47
N HIS A 123 18.42 -14.70 -12.01
CA HIS A 123 18.74 -13.34 -12.46
C HIS A 123 18.89 -12.39 -11.27
N SER A 124 19.93 -11.54 -11.27
CA SER A 124 20.25 -10.66 -10.13
C SER A 124 19.15 -9.64 -9.80
N ALA A 125 18.32 -9.27 -10.77
CA ALA A 125 17.19 -8.38 -10.55
C ALA A 125 15.90 -9.11 -10.16
N PHE A 126 15.82 -10.44 -10.25
CA PHE A 126 14.62 -11.17 -9.85
C PHE A 126 14.42 -11.10 -8.34
N PHE A 127 13.29 -10.62 -7.90
CA PHE A 127 12.94 -10.47 -6.49
C PHE A 127 11.72 -11.31 -6.11
N GLY A 128 10.71 -11.34 -6.97
CA GLY A 128 9.46 -11.99 -6.63
C GLY A 128 8.51 -12.17 -7.80
N LEU A 129 7.34 -12.66 -7.46
CA LEU A 129 6.25 -12.94 -8.40
C LEU A 129 5.00 -12.14 -8.05
N GLU A 130 4.31 -11.66 -9.06
CA GLU A 130 2.93 -11.19 -8.96
C GLU A 130 2.01 -12.39 -9.03
N LEU A 131 1.25 -12.63 -7.97
CA LEU A 131 0.32 -13.77 -7.93
C LEU A 131 -1.12 -13.37 -8.22
N GLY A 132 -1.49 -12.13 -8.02
CA GLY A 132 -2.83 -11.67 -8.32
C GLY A 132 -3.28 -10.49 -7.48
N ASP A 133 -4.33 -9.87 -7.98
CA ASP A 133 -4.93 -8.66 -7.49
C ASP A 133 -6.33 -8.97 -6.97
N GLU A 134 -6.64 -8.48 -5.77
CA GLU A 134 -7.94 -8.62 -5.10
C GLU A 134 -8.55 -10.05 -5.21
N PRO A 135 -7.87 -11.11 -4.72
CA PRO A 135 -8.36 -12.47 -4.89
C PRO A 135 -9.68 -12.68 -4.16
N ARG A 136 -10.66 -13.25 -4.86
CA ARG A 136 -11.91 -13.71 -4.23
C ARG A 136 -11.61 -14.77 -3.18
N PHE A 137 -12.48 -14.87 -2.18
CA PHE A 137 -12.33 -15.84 -1.10
C PHE A 137 -12.07 -17.27 -1.59
N GLN A 138 -12.77 -17.73 -2.64
CA GLN A 138 -12.61 -19.05 -3.23
C GLN A 138 -11.20 -19.30 -3.79
N LYS A 139 -10.47 -18.25 -4.18
CA LYS A 139 -9.12 -18.33 -4.75
C LYS A 139 -8.02 -18.48 -3.70
N LEU A 140 -8.29 -18.12 -2.43
CA LEU A 140 -7.28 -18.13 -1.37
C LEU A 140 -6.62 -19.50 -1.18
N LYS A 141 -7.35 -20.59 -1.43
CA LYS A 141 -6.79 -21.94 -1.38
C LYS A 141 -5.73 -22.18 -2.46
N SER A 142 -5.95 -21.67 -3.69
CA SER A 142 -4.99 -21.77 -4.79
C SER A 142 -3.72 -20.98 -4.49
N PHE A 143 -3.86 -19.76 -3.97
CA PHE A 143 -2.71 -18.99 -3.45
C PHE A 143 -1.94 -19.79 -2.40
N GLY A 144 -2.64 -20.36 -1.41
CA GLY A 144 -2.03 -21.14 -0.35
C GLY A 144 -1.23 -22.36 -0.87
N GLN A 145 -1.75 -23.05 -1.87
CA GLN A 145 -1.07 -24.18 -2.47
C GLN A 145 0.23 -23.76 -3.18
N ILE A 146 0.21 -22.61 -3.88
CA ILE A 146 1.40 -22.05 -4.53
C ILE A 146 2.44 -21.62 -3.49
N TYR A 147 2.04 -20.88 -2.44
CA TYR A 147 2.95 -20.48 -1.35
C TYR A 147 3.64 -21.69 -0.69
N LYS A 148 2.85 -22.73 -0.37
CA LYS A 148 3.35 -23.96 0.25
C LYS A 148 4.33 -24.71 -0.66
N ALA A 149 4.03 -24.80 -1.97
CA ALA A 149 4.91 -25.44 -2.93
C ALA A 149 6.26 -24.71 -3.03
N PHE A 150 6.29 -23.38 -3.11
CA PHE A 150 7.54 -22.61 -3.11
C PHE A 150 8.32 -22.79 -1.80
N SER A 151 7.63 -22.80 -0.66
CA SER A 151 8.23 -23.08 0.65
C SER A 151 8.84 -24.48 0.72
N ALA A 152 8.14 -25.49 0.23
CA ALA A 152 8.62 -26.89 0.18
C ALA A 152 9.86 -27.05 -0.71
N MET A 153 9.91 -26.34 -1.82
CA MET A 153 11.09 -26.30 -2.70
C MET A 153 12.29 -25.55 -2.09
N GLY A 154 12.10 -24.87 -0.96
CA GLY A 154 13.12 -24.02 -0.35
C GLY A 154 13.42 -22.74 -1.13
N GLU A 155 12.57 -22.36 -2.07
CA GLU A 155 12.71 -21.15 -2.86
C GLU A 155 12.19 -19.95 -2.06
N LYS A 156 13.07 -18.97 -1.85
CA LYS A 156 12.71 -17.70 -1.20
C LYS A 156 12.27 -16.70 -2.27
N VAL A 157 10.98 -16.66 -2.51
CA VAL A 157 10.37 -15.75 -3.47
C VAL A 157 9.47 -14.78 -2.71
N PHE A 158 9.61 -13.50 -2.99
CA PHE A 158 8.63 -12.52 -2.53
C PHE A 158 7.36 -12.65 -3.38
N PHE A 159 6.20 -12.62 -2.74
CA PHE A 159 4.93 -12.64 -3.45
C PHE A 159 4.22 -11.31 -3.27
N ASN A 160 3.87 -10.70 -4.40
CA ASN A 160 2.94 -9.58 -4.41
C ASN A 160 1.52 -10.12 -4.56
N SER A 161 0.65 -9.74 -3.64
CA SER A 161 -0.78 -10.06 -3.66
C SER A 161 -1.50 -9.04 -2.84
N VAL A 162 -2.45 -8.36 -3.45
CA VAL A 162 -3.25 -7.31 -2.81
C VAL A 162 -4.61 -7.88 -2.48
N LEU A 163 -5.06 -7.71 -1.24
CA LEU A 163 -6.38 -8.14 -0.82
C LEU A 163 -7.42 -7.05 -1.04
N PHE A 164 -8.67 -7.45 -1.21
CA PHE A 164 -9.80 -6.54 -1.22
C PHE A 164 -9.83 -5.66 0.02
N PRO A 165 -10.07 -4.36 -0.10
CA PRO A 165 -10.32 -3.50 1.03
C PRO A 165 -11.70 -3.77 1.65
N TYR A 166 -11.89 -3.32 2.88
CA TYR A 166 -13.20 -3.30 3.51
C TYR A 166 -14.05 -2.20 2.87
N PHE A 167 -14.91 -2.62 1.95
CA PHE A 167 -15.85 -1.69 1.32
C PHE A 167 -17.09 -1.62 2.17
N ASN A 168 -17.26 -0.46 2.80
CA ASN A 168 -18.54 -0.04 3.30
C ASN A 168 -19.24 -1.01 4.28
N ASN A 169 -19.86 -0.46 5.19
CA ASN A 169 -20.85 -0.79 6.18
C ASN A 169 -21.80 -1.94 5.90
N ASN A 170 -21.74 -2.59 4.76
CA ASN A 170 -22.72 -3.59 4.40
C ASN A 170 -22.26 -4.99 4.77
N GLU A 171 -22.84 -5.53 5.83
CA GLU A 171 -22.96 -6.98 6.00
C GLU A 171 -23.43 -7.66 4.71
N VAL A 172 -24.28 -6.97 3.94
CA VAL A 172 -24.71 -7.34 2.58
C VAL A 172 -23.53 -7.55 1.61
N TYR A 173 -22.43 -6.79 1.75
CA TYR A 173 -21.26 -6.97 0.89
C TYR A 173 -20.64 -8.36 1.01
N TYR A 174 -20.63 -8.94 2.22
CA TYR A 174 -20.09 -10.29 2.44
C TYR A 174 -21.03 -11.41 2.00
N THR A 175 -22.33 -11.16 1.98
CA THR A 175 -23.34 -12.13 1.58
C THR A 175 -23.64 -12.09 0.09
N ASP A 176 -23.64 -10.91 -0.52
CA ASP A 176 -24.08 -10.70 -1.91
C ASP A 176 -22.91 -10.45 -2.87
N ASN A 177 -21.70 -10.12 -2.36
CA ASN A 177 -20.51 -10.01 -3.20
C ASN A 177 -19.91 -11.39 -3.45
N GLU A 178 -19.93 -11.84 -4.69
CA GLU A 178 -19.31 -13.10 -5.12
C GLU A 178 -17.83 -13.21 -4.70
N ALA A 179 -17.11 -12.07 -4.57
CA ALA A 179 -15.71 -12.05 -4.20
C ALA A 179 -15.45 -12.49 -2.75
N LEU A 180 -16.40 -12.21 -1.84
CA LEU A 180 -16.29 -12.49 -0.40
C LEU A 180 -17.33 -13.51 0.08
N LYS A 181 -18.01 -14.18 -0.85
CA LYS A 181 -18.98 -15.22 -0.52
C LYS A 181 -18.32 -16.35 0.25
N GLY A 182 -18.84 -16.63 1.44
CA GLY A 182 -18.37 -17.70 2.31
C GLY A 182 -17.46 -17.23 3.46
N VAL A 183 -17.27 -15.92 3.65
CA VAL A 183 -16.65 -15.35 4.85
C VAL A 183 -17.72 -14.75 5.77
N ASP A 184 -17.46 -14.83 7.08
CA ASP A 184 -18.37 -14.30 8.09
C ASP A 184 -18.09 -12.80 8.39
N SER A 185 -16.87 -12.35 8.12
CA SER A 185 -16.44 -10.97 8.33
C SER A 185 -15.20 -10.65 7.50
N TYR A 186 -14.86 -9.36 7.39
CA TYR A 186 -13.61 -8.94 6.75
C TYR A 186 -12.36 -9.46 7.49
N VAL A 187 -12.42 -9.53 8.82
CA VAL A 187 -11.35 -10.13 9.62
C VAL A 187 -11.19 -11.62 9.32
N ASP A 188 -12.28 -12.37 9.11
CA ASP A 188 -12.21 -13.78 8.71
C ASP A 188 -11.54 -13.95 7.33
N TYR A 189 -11.80 -13.04 6.39
CA TYR A 189 -11.11 -13.02 5.09
C TYR A 189 -9.60 -12.84 5.26
N ILE A 190 -9.16 -11.88 6.09
CA ILE A 190 -7.74 -11.63 6.40
C ILE A 190 -7.12 -12.86 7.09
N GLU A 191 -7.80 -13.42 8.10
CA GLU A 191 -7.31 -14.62 8.80
C GLU A 191 -7.23 -15.83 7.88
N ARG A 192 -8.19 -15.96 6.95
CA ARG A 192 -8.17 -17.02 5.96
C ARG A 192 -6.96 -16.89 5.03
N TRP A 193 -6.63 -15.68 4.60
CA TRP A 193 -5.42 -15.45 3.84
C TRP A 193 -4.20 -16.01 4.54
N PHE A 194 -3.94 -15.62 5.79
CA PHE A 194 -2.78 -16.12 6.54
C PHE A 194 -2.83 -17.63 6.80
N ARG A 195 -4.00 -18.20 7.04
CA ARG A 195 -4.17 -19.63 7.27
C ARG A 195 -3.85 -20.46 6.03
N GLU A 196 -4.24 -19.99 4.86
CA GLU A 196 -3.99 -20.70 3.60
C GLU A 196 -2.54 -20.53 3.13
N THR A 197 -1.99 -19.33 3.19
CA THR A 197 -0.69 -19.01 2.59
C THR A 197 0.49 -19.16 3.56
N ASP A 198 0.27 -19.03 4.87
CA ASP A 198 1.32 -18.79 5.88
C ASP A 198 2.24 -17.61 5.53
N ALA A 199 1.74 -16.64 4.77
CA ALA A 199 2.51 -15.46 4.36
C ALA A 199 3.03 -14.69 5.58
N GLU A 200 4.18 -14.01 5.42
CA GLU A 200 4.74 -13.15 6.46
C GLU A 200 4.03 -11.79 6.55
N SER A 201 3.29 -11.43 5.52
CA SER A 201 2.65 -10.13 5.39
C SER A 201 1.31 -10.20 4.68
N ILE A 202 0.55 -9.15 4.88
CA ILE A 202 -0.68 -8.86 4.16
C ILE A 202 -0.58 -7.49 3.52
N ASP A 203 -1.11 -7.37 2.33
CA ASP A 203 -1.23 -6.12 1.61
C ASP A 203 -2.67 -5.88 1.19
N TYR A 204 -3.07 -4.62 1.13
CA TYR A 204 -4.34 -4.22 0.52
C TYR A 204 -4.18 -2.88 -0.17
N ASP A 205 -5.03 -2.61 -1.13
CA ASP A 205 -5.14 -1.31 -1.76
C ASP A 205 -6.39 -0.57 -1.27
N TYR A 206 -6.25 0.74 -1.15
CA TYR A 206 -7.39 1.59 -0.85
C TYR A 206 -7.14 3.03 -1.29
N TYR A 207 -8.07 3.56 -2.07
CA TYR A 207 -7.94 4.87 -2.70
C TYR A 207 -8.95 5.84 -2.09
N PRO A 208 -8.58 6.53 -1.00
CA PRO A 208 -9.52 7.26 -0.15
C PRO A 208 -9.96 8.61 -0.69
N PHE A 209 -9.25 9.21 -1.63
CA PHE A 209 -9.54 10.56 -2.11
C PHE A 209 -10.51 10.53 -3.28
N LYS A 210 -11.75 10.97 -3.04
CA LYS A 210 -12.87 10.80 -3.97
C LYS A 210 -13.63 12.11 -4.21
N PHE A 211 -14.52 12.10 -5.22
CA PHE A 211 -15.50 13.13 -5.48
C PHE A 211 -16.92 12.60 -5.27
N LEU A 212 -17.85 13.51 -4.93
CA LEU A 212 -19.27 13.17 -4.78
C LEU A 212 -20.06 13.15 -6.09
N ARG A 213 -19.54 13.71 -7.19
CA ARG A 213 -20.32 14.02 -8.39
C ARG A 213 -19.56 13.93 -9.72
N ASP A 214 -20.35 14.14 -10.78
CA ASP A 214 -20.09 14.29 -12.19
C ASP A 214 -18.69 14.83 -12.53
N PRO A 215 -18.03 14.25 -13.54
CA PRO A 215 -16.75 14.67 -14.08
C PRO A 215 -16.57 16.18 -14.31
N ASP A 216 -17.64 16.87 -14.68
CA ASP A 216 -17.62 18.31 -14.91
C ASP A 216 -17.40 19.14 -13.62
N CYS A 217 -17.63 18.53 -12.45
CA CYS A 217 -17.38 19.12 -11.13
C CYS A 217 -16.07 18.64 -10.49
N ALA A 218 -15.30 17.80 -11.17
CA ALA A 218 -14.10 17.15 -10.64
C ALA A 218 -12.97 18.12 -10.23
N THR A 219 -13.09 19.39 -10.53
CA THR A 219 -12.14 20.45 -10.16
C THR A 219 -12.55 21.26 -8.95
N ASP A 220 -13.79 21.09 -8.44
CA ASP A 220 -14.24 21.81 -7.26
C ASP A 220 -13.80 21.05 -5.98
N PRO A 221 -12.87 21.60 -5.20
CA PRO A 221 -12.41 20.97 -3.96
C PRO A 221 -13.52 20.83 -2.91
N THR A 222 -14.63 21.54 -3.02
CA THR A 222 -15.75 21.48 -2.06
C THR A 222 -16.57 20.21 -2.16
N ASP A 223 -16.54 19.51 -3.31
CA ASP A 223 -17.24 18.25 -3.54
C ASP A 223 -16.34 17.02 -3.28
N SER A 224 -15.08 17.21 -2.92
CA SER A 224 -14.14 16.13 -2.62
C SER A 224 -14.20 15.70 -1.16
N TYR A 225 -13.91 14.42 -0.89
CA TYR A 225 -13.90 13.88 0.47
C TYR A 225 -12.87 12.75 0.61
N VAL A 226 -12.46 12.51 1.86
CA VAL A 226 -11.75 11.29 2.25
C VAL A 226 -12.77 10.22 2.59
N GLU A 227 -12.66 9.06 1.96
CA GLU A 227 -13.61 7.94 2.15
C GLU A 227 -13.72 7.53 3.61
N VAL A 228 -14.96 7.38 4.09
CA VAL A 228 -15.27 7.10 5.50
C VAL A 228 -14.69 5.78 6.02
N THR A 229 -14.43 4.82 5.14
CA THR A 229 -13.85 3.52 5.51
C THR A 229 -12.32 3.49 5.48
N HIS A 230 -11.64 4.62 5.22
CA HIS A 230 -10.17 4.64 5.12
C HIS A 230 -9.50 4.17 6.42
N PHE A 231 -9.82 4.78 7.53
CA PHE A 231 -9.16 4.47 8.80
C PHE A 231 -9.56 3.12 9.39
N ILE A 232 -10.81 2.67 9.19
CA ILE A 232 -11.22 1.34 9.65
C ILE A 232 -10.48 0.22 8.90
N ASN A 233 -10.21 0.39 7.60
CA ASN A 233 -9.37 -0.55 6.86
C ASN A 233 -7.96 -0.64 7.47
N LEU A 234 -7.32 0.50 7.70
CA LEU A 234 -5.99 0.57 8.33
C LEU A 234 -5.98 -0.10 9.70
N GLN A 235 -7.00 0.15 10.53
CA GLN A 235 -7.12 -0.45 11.85
C GLN A 235 -7.28 -1.96 11.79
N LEU A 236 -8.23 -2.48 10.99
CA LEU A 236 -8.51 -3.92 10.88
C LEU A 236 -7.29 -4.69 10.36
N MET A 237 -6.62 -4.16 9.32
CA MET A 237 -5.41 -4.76 8.78
C MET A 237 -4.29 -4.82 9.82
N SER A 238 -4.04 -3.69 10.48
CA SER A 238 -2.97 -3.55 11.46
C SER A 238 -3.19 -4.43 12.70
N GLU A 239 -4.39 -4.39 13.28
CA GLU A 239 -4.74 -5.19 14.46
C GLU A 239 -4.66 -6.69 14.15
N THR A 240 -5.18 -7.11 13.00
CA THR A 240 -5.17 -8.52 12.61
C THR A 240 -3.75 -9.00 12.33
N ALA A 241 -2.96 -8.27 11.57
CA ALA A 241 -1.56 -8.60 11.30
C ALA A 241 -0.74 -8.69 12.59
N ARG A 242 -0.86 -7.69 13.48
CA ARG A 242 -0.16 -7.67 14.77
C ARG A 242 -0.56 -8.85 15.65
N ARG A 243 -1.85 -9.17 15.79
CA ARG A 243 -2.36 -10.29 16.58
C ARG A 243 -1.80 -11.64 16.10
N LEU A 244 -1.59 -11.76 14.80
CA LEU A 244 -1.02 -12.97 14.17
C LEU A 244 0.51 -12.94 14.08
N GLY A 245 1.18 -11.89 14.56
CA GLY A 245 2.64 -11.73 14.47
C GLY A 245 3.14 -11.50 13.04
N LYS A 246 2.29 -10.99 12.17
CA LYS A 246 2.53 -10.72 10.75
C LYS A 246 2.77 -9.23 10.48
N LYS A 247 3.18 -8.88 9.26
CA LYS A 247 3.37 -7.49 8.82
C LYS A 247 2.17 -7.03 8.01
N PHE A 248 1.98 -5.72 8.01
CA PHE A 248 0.95 -5.04 7.21
C PHE A 248 1.62 -4.12 6.19
N TYR A 249 1.17 -4.18 4.94
CA TYR A 249 1.60 -3.35 3.81
C TYR A 249 0.41 -2.65 3.18
N ILE A 250 0.65 -1.56 2.47
CA ILE A 250 -0.42 -0.78 1.86
C ILE A 250 -0.04 -0.27 0.47
N THR A 251 -1.02 -0.34 -0.44
CA THR A 251 -0.95 0.32 -1.75
C THR A 251 -1.66 1.68 -1.67
N LEU A 252 -0.89 2.74 -1.87
CA LEU A 252 -1.31 4.12 -1.78
C LEU A 252 -1.88 4.61 -3.11
N GLN A 253 -2.82 5.54 -3.05
CA GLN A 253 -3.37 6.20 -4.23
C GLN A 253 -2.32 7.13 -4.85
N ALA A 254 -2.03 6.92 -6.14
CA ALA A 254 -1.21 7.81 -6.95
C ALA A 254 -1.83 7.98 -8.35
N TYR A 255 -3.15 7.98 -8.41
CA TYR A 255 -3.89 8.22 -9.63
C TYR A 255 -5.17 9.02 -9.37
N ALA A 256 -5.66 9.67 -10.42
CA ALA A 256 -6.95 10.32 -10.47
C ALA A 256 -7.76 9.79 -11.67
N SER A 257 -9.09 9.83 -11.57
CA SER A 257 -9.97 9.47 -12.67
C SER A 257 -11.36 10.04 -12.41
N ALA A 258 -11.93 10.75 -13.37
CA ALA A 258 -13.27 11.29 -13.31
C ALA A 258 -14.33 10.43 -14.01
N THR A 259 -13.95 9.34 -14.68
CA THR A 259 -14.86 8.58 -15.55
C THR A 259 -15.02 7.10 -15.20
N THR A 260 -14.47 6.62 -14.10
CA THR A 260 -14.59 5.20 -13.73
C THR A 260 -16.02 4.86 -13.30
N ALA A 261 -16.79 4.29 -14.23
CA ALA A 261 -18.14 3.82 -13.97
C ALA A 261 -18.15 2.76 -12.85
N GLY A 262 -18.98 2.96 -11.83
CA GLY A 262 -19.23 1.99 -10.77
C GLY A 262 -18.36 2.09 -9.52
N SER A 263 -17.25 2.80 -9.53
CA SER A 263 -16.51 3.21 -8.34
C SER A 263 -16.53 4.73 -8.22
N ALA A 264 -16.53 5.23 -6.99
CA ALA A 264 -16.48 6.66 -6.77
C ALA A 264 -15.27 7.27 -7.50
N TYR A 265 -15.50 8.39 -8.15
CA TYR A 265 -14.45 9.14 -8.86
C TYR A 265 -13.26 9.42 -7.95
N LYS A 266 -12.03 9.32 -8.48
CA LYS A 266 -10.79 9.60 -7.74
C LYS A 266 -10.36 11.03 -8.05
N ARG A 267 -10.26 11.86 -7.01
CA ARG A 267 -9.88 13.27 -7.19
C ARG A 267 -8.43 13.42 -7.65
N ARG A 268 -8.15 14.52 -8.33
CA ARG A 268 -6.79 14.94 -8.67
C ARG A 268 -5.97 15.14 -7.40
N MET A 269 -4.79 14.52 -7.34
CA MET A 269 -3.96 14.49 -6.15
C MET A 269 -3.11 15.77 -6.02
N ARG A 270 -3.01 16.26 -4.80
CA ARG A 270 -2.11 17.35 -4.40
C ARG A 270 -1.07 16.84 -3.42
N PHE A 271 0.01 17.59 -3.22
CA PHE A 271 1.07 17.18 -2.31
C PHE A 271 0.58 16.82 -0.88
N PRO A 272 -0.34 17.59 -0.23
CA PRO A 272 -0.88 17.20 1.07
C PRO A 272 -1.62 15.87 1.07
N ASP A 273 -2.24 15.46 -0.06
CA ASP A 273 -2.90 14.15 -0.17
C ASP A 273 -1.91 13.00 -0.06
N PHE A 274 -0.75 13.11 -0.72
CA PHE A 274 0.32 12.12 -0.60
C PHE A 274 0.88 12.05 0.83
N ARG A 275 1.09 13.20 1.46
CA ARG A 275 1.58 13.24 2.83
C ARG A 275 0.57 12.69 3.84
N TYR A 276 -0.72 12.97 3.64
CA TYR A 276 -1.80 12.43 4.45
C TYR A 276 -1.81 10.90 4.47
N GLN A 277 -1.78 10.26 3.30
CA GLN A 277 -1.80 8.80 3.25
C GLN A 277 -0.50 8.17 3.74
N LEU A 278 0.67 8.81 3.57
CA LEU A 278 1.91 8.37 4.20
C LEU A 278 1.80 8.38 5.73
N ASN A 279 1.34 9.51 6.30
CA ASN A 279 1.18 9.63 7.75
C ASN A 279 0.12 8.66 8.29
N ALA A 280 -0.98 8.45 7.57
CA ALA A 280 -1.99 7.46 7.92
C ALA A 280 -1.41 6.03 7.91
N ALA A 281 -0.69 5.66 6.87
CA ALA A 281 -0.03 4.35 6.77
C ALA A 281 0.92 4.12 7.97
N PHE A 282 1.75 5.08 8.29
CA PHE A 282 2.71 4.97 9.40
C PHE A 282 2.04 5.02 10.77
N ALA A 283 1.01 5.83 10.96
CA ALA A 283 0.23 5.87 12.19
C ALA A 283 -0.41 4.51 12.52
N PHE A 284 -0.77 3.74 11.51
CA PHE A 284 -1.30 2.40 11.67
C PHE A 284 -0.26 1.28 11.47
N GLY A 285 1.03 1.61 11.39
CA GLY A 285 2.12 0.64 11.47
C GLY A 285 2.46 -0.10 10.19
N ALA A 286 2.13 0.43 9.01
CA ALA A 286 2.54 -0.13 7.73
C ALA A 286 4.07 -0.28 7.64
N LYS A 287 4.55 -1.40 7.06
CA LYS A 287 5.98 -1.75 6.99
C LYS A 287 6.56 -1.72 5.57
N ASP A 288 5.72 -1.47 4.57
CA ASP A 288 6.06 -1.41 3.17
C ASP A 288 5.07 -0.48 2.48
N LEU A 289 5.49 0.22 1.44
CA LEU A 289 4.67 1.17 0.70
C LEU A 289 4.67 0.81 -0.78
N ARG A 290 3.51 0.83 -1.36
CA ARG A 290 3.27 0.63 -2.77
C ARG A 290 2.45 1.77 -3.30
N TYR A 291 2.48 1.98 -4.63
CA TYR A 291 1.68 3.04 -5.26
C TYR A 291 0.94 2.49 -6.46
N TYR A 292 -0.33 2.74 -6.55
CA TYR A 292 -1.08 2.60 -7.77
C TYR A 292 -1.39 4.01 -8.29
N THR A 293 -0.70 4.44 -9.38
CA THR A 293 0.21 3.73 -10.27
C THR A 293 1.34 4.63 -10.76
N TYR A 294 2.50 4.03 -11.12
CA TYR A 294 3.63 4.82 -11.66
C TYR A 294 3.32 5.32 -13.07
N TRP A 295 2.98 4.40 -13.98
CA TRP A 295 2.54 4.75 -15.33
C TRP A 295 1.04 4.61 -15.45
N THR A 296 0.37 5.46 -16.26
CA THR A 296 -1.06 5.31 -16.51
C THR A 296 -1.35 3.91 -17.03
N PHE A 297 -2.29 3.20 -16.39
CA PHE A 297 -2.61 1.82 -16.75
C PHE A 297 -3.21 1.77 -18.17
N PRO A 298 -2.83 0.80 -19.03
CA PRO A 298 -3.23 0.76 -20.43
C PRO A 298 -4.75 0.85 -20.68
N SER A 299 -5.56 0.21 -19.85
CA SER A 299 -7.02 0.27 -20.00
C SER A 299 -7.66 1.62 -19.63
N GLN A 300 -6.90 2.51 -18.97
CA GLN A 300 -7.33 3.84 -18.55
C GLN A 300 -6.85 4.93 -19.49
N ILE A 301 -5.99 4.57 -20.46
CA ILE A 301 -5.48 5.50 -21.45
C ILE A 301 -6.59 5.83 -22.44
N GLY A 302 -6.78 7.12 -22.71
CA GLY A 302 -7.89 7.62 -23.53
C GLY A 302 -8.94 8.38 -22.73
N ASP A 303 -8.93 8.23 -21.41
CA ASP A 303 -9.64 9.10 -20.50
C ASP A 303 -8.75 10.32 -20.15
N PRO A 304 -9.08 11.53 -20.63
CA PRO A 304 -8.25 12.70 -20.39
C PRO A 304 -8.23 13.16 -18.92
N THR A 305 -9.07 12.56 -18.08
CA THR A 305 -9.14 12.85 -16.66
C THR A 305 -8.23 11.97 -15.81
N VAL A 306 -7.65 10.92 -16.42
CA VAL A 306 -6.74 10.01 -15.71
C VAL A 306 -5.37 10.65 -15.58
N GLU A 307 -4.90 10.74 -14.35
CA GLU A 307 -3.53 11.12 -14.00
C GLU A 307 -2.88 10.01 -13.18
N ALA A 308 -1.57 9.86 -13.34
CA ALA A 308 -0.73 8.93 -12.61
C ALA A 308 0.59 9.62 -12.23
N ILE A 309 1.57 8.89 -11.71
CA ILE A 309 2.90 9.48 -11.48
C ILE A 309 3.53 9.93 -12.81
N MET A 310 3.36 9.09 -13.85
CA MET A 310 3.75 9.40 -15.23
C MET A 310 2.53 9.30 -16.16
N SER A 311 2.40 10.25 -17.09
CA SER A 311 1.37 10.23 -18.11
C SER A 311 1.60 9.10 -19.14
N PRO A 312 0.60 8.79 -20.00
CA PRO A 312 0.77 7.83 -21.10
C PRO A 312 1.87 8.23 -22.09
N THR A 313 2.20 9.52 -22.17
CA THR A 313 3.24 10.07 -23.05
C THR A 313 4.58 10.28 -22.38
N GLY A 314 4.74 9.78 -21.12
CA GLY A 314 5.99 9.87 -20.38
C GLY A 314 6.27 11.20 -19.70
N GLU A 315 5.25 12.05 -19.54
CA GLU A 315 5.37 13.33 -18.81
C GLU A 315 5.17 13.12 -17.32
N LYS A 316 5.92 13.87 -16.51
CA LYS A 316 5.82 13.85 -15.04
C LYS A 316 4.56 14.58 -14.59
N GLN A 317 3.63 13.87 -13.90
CA GLN A 317 2.43 14.47 -13.32
C GLN A 317 2.55 14.56 -11.79
N TYR A 318 2.70 13.43 -11.09
CA TYR A 318 2.89 13.40 -9.64
C TYR A 318 4.33 13.05 -9.22
N TYR A 319 5.24 12.89 -10.17
CA TYR A 319 6.60 12.40 -9.95
C TYR A 319 7.35 13.13 -8.83
N ASP A 320 7.37 14.47 -8.86
CA ASP A 320 8.14 15.25 -7.88
C ASP A 320 7.51 15.17 -6.47
N PHE A 321 6.19 15.07 -6.39
CA PHE A 321 5.49 14.85 -5.11
C PHE A 321 5.85 13.49 -4.52
N VAL A 322 5.74 12.43 -5.32
CA VAL A 322 6.03 11.06 -4.88
C VAL A 322 7.50 10.90 -4.53
N LYS A 323 8.42 11.48 -5.30
CA LYS A 323 9.85 11.48 -5.00
C LYS A 323 10.12 12.06 -3.62
N GLN A 324 9.59 13.23 -3.31
CA GLN A 324 9.76 13.86 -2.01
C GLN A 324 9.17 13.00 -0.88
N ILE A 325 7.97 12.45 -1.07
CA ILE A 325 7.31 11.56 -0.10
C ILE A 325 8.13 10.29 0.15
N ASN A 326 8.69 9.68 -0.89
CA ASN A 326 9.52 8.49 -0.76
C ASN A 326 10.83 8.80 0.01
N GLU A 327 11.44 9.96 -0.22
CA GLU A 327 12.60 10.41 0.54
C GLU A 327 12.26 10.63 2.03
N GLU A 328 11.14 11.27 2.33
CA GLU A 328 10.64 11.47 3.69
C GLU A 328 10.36 10.11 4.37
N ALA A 329 9.71 9.18 3.66
CA ALA A 329 9.42 7.84 4.13
C ALA A 329 10.69 7.04 4.47
N GLN A 330 11.70 7.06 3.61
CA GLN A 330 12.97 6.37 3.86
C GLN A 330 13.71 6.93 5.09
N ARG A 331 13.68 8.24 5.31
CA ARG A 331 14.27 8.85 6.52
C ARG A 331 13.51 8.44 7.79
N GLN A 332 12.23 8.10 7.68
CA GLN A 332 11.40 7.63 8.78
C GLN A 332 11.50 6.11 9.02
N ALA A 333 12.12 5.36 8.12
CA ALA A 333 12.20 3.89 8.17
C ALA A 333 12.81 3.35 9.48
N GLU A 334 13.72 4.10 10.12
CA GLU A 334 14.42 3.68 11.34
C GLU A 334 13.43 3.32 12.46
N TYR A 335 12.41 4.16 12.69
CA TYR A 335 11.42 3.93 13.74
C TYR A 335 10.14 3.27 13.21
N VAL A 336 9.66 3.59 12.00
CA VAL A 336 8.46 2.99 11.42
C VAL A 336 8.56 1.47 11.38
N LEU A 337 9.73 0.92 11.02
CA LEU A 337 9.93 -0.53 10.95
C LEU A 337 10.03 -1.21 12.31
N ASP A 338 10.26 -0.45 13.39
CA ASP A 338 10.41 -1.00 14.75
C ASP A 338 9.13 -0.98 15.57
N TYR A 339 8.20 -0.05 15.27
CA TYR A 339 7.02 0.15 16.09
C TYR A 339 5.77 -0.35 15.37
N ASP A 340 4.97 -1.12 16.07
CA ASP A 340 3.68 -1.62 15.62
C ASP A 340 2.55 -0.82 16.25
N TYR A 341 1.45 -0.64 15.54
CA TYR A 341 0.23 -0.01 16.03
C TYR A 341 -0.37 -0.82 17.19
N VAL A 342 -0.90 -0.13 18.20
CA VAL A 342 -1.51 -0.75 19.38
C VAL A 342 -2.95 -0.34 19.58
N ALA A 343 -3.24 0.96 19.59
CA ALA A 343 -4.57 1.50 19.85
C ALA A 343 -4.67 2.97 19.40
N THR A 344 -5.88 3.46 19.28
CA THR A 344 -6.22 4.82 18.83
C THR A 344 -6.95 5.61 19.90
N VAL A 345 -6.66 6.90 20.00
CA VAL A 345 -7.48 7.95 20.61
C VAL A 345 -7.82 8.98 19.52
N LEU A 346 -9.09 9.37 19.44
CA LEU A 346 -9.58 10.34 18.46
C LEU A 346 -9.97 11.65 19.15
N CYS A 347 -9.54 12.77 18.57
CA CYS A 347 -10.15 14.06 18.82
C CYS A 347 -11.24 14.31 17.76
N GLU A 348 -12.33 15.02 18.14
CA GLU A 348 -13.49 15.27 17.24
C GLU A 348 -14.00 13.95 16.62
N LYS A 349 -14.24 12.95 17.46
CA LYS A 349 -14.54 11.57 17.07
C LYS A 349 -15.85 11.38 16.29
N ASP A 350 -16.78 12.34 16.38
CA ASP A 350 -18.09 12.27 15.72
C ASP A 350 -18.06 12.63 14.22
N GLN A 351 -16.88 12.51 13.59
CA GLN A 351 -16.69 12.74 12.16
C GLN A 351 -17.00 11.46 11.34
N PRO A 352 -17.66 11.56 10.17
CA PRO A 352 -17.99 10.39 9.34
C PRO A 352 -16.78 9.49 9.01
N LYS A 353 -15.61 10.08 8.81
CA LYS A 353 -14.35 9.35 8.52
C LYS A 353 -13.86 8.45 9.66
N PHE A 354 -14.42 8.62 10.85
CA PHE A 354 -14.11 7.79 12.03
C PHE A 354 -15.21 6.78 12.35
N GLU A 355 -16.23 6.69 11.50
CA GLU A 355 -17.30 5.70 11.68
C GLU A 355 -16.71 4.30 11.83
N LYS A 356 -17.17 3.55 12.82
CA LYS A 356 -16.71 2.20 13.19
C LYS A 356 -15.24 2.08 13.65
N LEU A 357 -14.48 3.16 13.68
CA LEU A 357 -13.12 3.11 14.23
C LEU A 357 -13.17 2.94 15.75
N VAL A 358 -12.44 1.95 16.25
CA VAL A 358 -12.36 1.72 17.71
C VAL A 358 -11.40 2.73 18.30
N SER A 359 -11.89 3.53 19.24
CA SER A 359 -11.14 4.58 19.93
C SER A 359 -11.26 4.44 21.44
N LEU A 360 -10.14 4.61 22.13
CA LEU A 360 -10.10 4.78 23.59
C LEU A 360 -10.39 6.24 23.96
N GLU A 361 -10.77 6.49 25.21
CA GLU A 361 -10.93 7.86 25.72
C GLU A 361 -9.58 8.54 25.98
N ALA A 362 -8.59 7.79 26.46
CA ALA A 362 -7.22 8.24 26.66
C ALA A 362 -6.26 7.05 26.78
N PHE A 363 -4.97 7.30 26.68
CA PHE A 363 -3.95 6.32 27.06
C PHE A 363 -3.49 6.54 28.51
N GLU A 364 -3.13 5.47 29.18
CA GLU A 364 -2.44 5.56 30.47
C GLU A 364 -1.11 6.33 30.28
N GLY A 365 -0.92 7.43 31.01
CA GLY A 365 0.26 8.26 30.95
C GLY A 365 0.37 9.19 29.73
N ALA A 366 -0.64 9.22 28.84
CA ALA A 366 -0.65 10.17 27.74
C ALA A 366 -2.08 10.59 27.35
N SER A 367 -2.31 11.88 27.21
CA SER A 367 -3.58 12.45 26.75
C SER A 367 -3.37 13.45 25.62
N VAL A 368 -4.40 13.64 24.80
CA VAL A 368 -4.38 14.55 23.64
C VAL A 368 -5.62 15.43 23.63
N GLU A 369 -5.44 16.69 23.27
CA GLU A 369 -6.49 17.68 22.97
C GLU A 369 -6.16 18.33 21.64
N ALA A 370 -7.19 18.59 20.82
CA ALA A 370 -7.05 19.28 19.54
C ALA A 370 -8.31 20.09 19.22
N ASN A 371 -8.18 21.05 18.29
CA ASN A 371 -9.27 21.91 17.83
C ASN A 371 -10.03 21.34 16.64
N CYS A 372 -9.63 20.18 16.12
CA CYS A 372 -10.24 19.53 14.95
C CYS A 372 -9.94 18.01 14.97
N ALA A 373 -10.32 17.30 13.91
CA ALA A 373 -10.09 15.86 13.81
C ALA A 373 -8.61 15.49 13.82
N VAL A 374 -8.21 14.75 14.85
CA VAL A 374 -6.83 14.25 15.03
C VAL A 374 -6.88 12.77 15.42
N ILE A 375 -5.99 12.00 14.80
CA ILE A 375 -5.67 10.64 15.23
C ILE A 375 -4.42 10.71 16.12
N PHE A 376 -4.51 10.07 17.29
CA PHE A 376 -3.40 9.88 18.20
C PHE A 376 -3.27 8.38 18.52
N ASN A 377 -2.29 7.74 17.91
CA ASN A 377 -2.09 6.30 17.99
C ASN A 377 -0.94 5.94 18.92
N LYS A 378 -1.19 4.96 19.81
CA LYS A 378 -0.14 4.32 20.58
C LYS A 378 0.57 3.30 19.72
N MET A 379 1.89 3.36 19.72
CA MET A 379 2.78 2.47 19.00
C MET A 379 3.69 1.75 20.00
N GLN A 380 4.08 0.52 19.74
CA GLN A 380 4.99 -0.23 20.60
C GLN A 380 5.98 -1.07 19.81
N ASN A 381 7.24 -1.06 20.22
CA ASN A 381 8.24 -1.92 19.61
C ASN A 381 8.33 -3.29 20.34
N LYS A 382 9.13 -4.21 19.77
CA LYS A 382 9.29 -5.58 20.30
C LYS A 382 9.90 -5.62 21.72
N SER A 383 10.60 -4.57 22.17
CA SER A 383 11.12 -4.47 23.53
C SER A 383 10.11 -3.89 24.53
N GLY A 384 8.90 -3.57 24.10
CA GLY A 384 7.85 -2.98 24.92
C GLY A 384 7.95 -1.45 25.06
N GLU A 385 8.90 -0.80 24.37
CA GLU A 385 9.03 0.64 24.40
C GLU A 385 7.87 1.30 23.64
N THR A 386 7.26 2.32 24.26
CA THR A 386 6.10 3.02 23.71
C THR A 386 6.53 4.28 22.96
N GLY A 387 5.94 4.48 21.80
CA GLY A 387 5.90 5.73 21.05
C GLY A 387 4.46 6.08 20.68
N TYR A 388 4.26 7.24 20.11
CA TYR A 388 2.95 7.71 19.71
C TYR A 388 3.02 8.32 18.31
N TYR A 389 1.98 8.11 17.51
CA TYR A 389 1.84 8.80 16.22
C TYR A 389 0.65 9.76 16.30
N VAL A 390 0.89 11.02 15.99
CA VAL A 390 -0.16 12.03 15.92
C VAL A 390 -0.27 12.53 14.48
N MET A 391 -1.48 12.67 13.95
CA MET A 391 -1.71 13.27 12.64
C MET A 391 -2.97 14.11 12.59
N ASN A 392 -2.93 15.18 11.80
CA ASN A 392 -4.10 15.91 11.38
C ASN A 392 -4.91 15.03 10.43
N ALA A 393 -6.10 14.64 10.86
CA ALA A 393 -6.99 13.76 10.11
C ALA A 393 -8.09 14.52 9.32
N GLU A 394 -8.03 15.86 9.26
CA GLU A 394 -8.91 16.63 8.38
C GLU A 394 -8.60 16.36 6.92
N ASP A 395 -9.63 16.46 6.07
CA ASP A 395 -9.44 16.28 4.63
C ASP A 395 -8.38 17.28 4.12
N PRO A 396 -7.33 16.80 3.43
CA PRO A 396 -6.34 17.68 2.81
C PRO A 396 -6.91 18.69 1.82
N ALA A 397 -8.14 18.51 1.35
CA ALA A 397 -8.85 19.51 0.54
C ALA A 397 -9.21 20.77 1.32
N THR A 398 -9.21 20.70 2.65
CA THR A 398 -9.43 21.86 3.54
C THR A 398 -8.10 22.52 3.88
N ASP A 399 -8.15 23.71 4.51
CA ASP A 399 -6.98 24.41 5.04
C ASP A 399 -6.92 24.35 6.57
N ILE A 400 -7.59 23.37 7.18
CA ILE A 400 -7.73 23.26 8.63
C ILE A 400 -6.41 22.81 9.26
N THR A 401 -5.82 23.66 10.09
CA THR A 401 -4.64 23.34 10.88
C THR A 401 -5.05 22.78 12.25
N ALA A 402 -4.55 21.60 12.58
CA ALA A 402 -4.71 20.99 13.89
C ALA A 402 -3.73 21.60 14.90
N ASN A 403 -4.25 22.30 15.90
CA ASN A 403 -3.47 22.74 17.05
C ASN A 403 -3.60 21.67 18.14
N VAL A 404 -2.52 20.95 18.36
CA VAL A 404 -2.51 19.77 19.22
C VAL A 404 -1.75 20.06 20.52
N ARG A 405 -2.35 19.66 21.62
CA ARG A 405 -1.72 19.63 22.93
C ARG A 405 -1.71 18.20 23.47
N ILE A 406 -0.51 17.66 23.72
CA ILE A 406 -0.33 16.31 24.28
C ILE A 406 0.34 16.45 25.65
N VAL A 407 -0.10 15.66 26.61
CA VAL A 407 0.56 15.55 27.91
C VAL A 407 1.14 14.14 28.01
N PHE A 408 2.45 14.04 28.20
CA PHE A 408 3.15 12.81 28.54
C PHE A 408 3.53 12.86 30.02
N GLU A 409 2.81 12.14 30.88
CA GLU A 409 2.99 12.18 32.33
C GLU A 409 4.42 11.78 32.72
N GLY A 410 5.12 12.70 33.40
CA GLY A 410 6.48 12.47 33.88
C GLY A 410 7.58 12.51 32.83
N ALA A 411 7.29 12.82 31.58
CA ALA A 411 8.32 12.99 30.57
C ALA A 411 9.01 14.36 30.67
N ASP A 412 10.32 14.38 30.53
CA ASP A 412 11.15 15.61 30.53
C ASP A 412 11.37 16.19 29.14
N SER A 413 11.33 15.33 28.13
CA SER A 413 11.51 15.71 26.72
C SER A 413 10.81 14.69 25.82
N VAL A 414 10.69 15.05 24.56
CA VAL A 414 10.13 14.18 23.51
C VAL A 414 11.02 14.24 22.26
N ALA A 415 11.36 13.09 21.71
CA ALA A 415 11.91 13.02 20.35
C ALA A 415 10.76 13.09 19.36
N VAL A 416 10.81 14.06 18.47
CA VAL A 416 9.82 14.31 17.40
C VAL A 416 10.43 13.90 16.08
N TYR A 417 9.74 13.04 15.34
CA TYR A 417 10.10 12.62 13.99
C TYR A 417 8.99 13.07 13.03
N GLN A 418 9.28 14.04 12.19
CA GLN A 418 8.34 14.64 11.26
C GLN A 418 9.02 14.90 9.91
N ASN A 419 8.37 14.54 8.81
CA ASN A 419 8.83 14.77 7.43
C ASN A 419 10.29 14.31 7.18
N GLY A 420 10.69 13.23 7.87
CA GLY A 420 12.03 12.68 7.79
C GLY A 420 13.09 13.37 8.65
N GLU A 421 12.71 14.40 9.42
CA GLU A 421 13.60 15.09 10.33
C GLU A 421 13.37 14.62 11.79
N LYS A 422 14.41 14.71 12.61
CA LYS A 422 14.37 14.35 14.01
C LYS A 422 14.86 15.51 14.87
N GLU A 423 14.10 15.86 15.89
CA GLU A 423 14.51 16.80 16.92
C GLU A 423 14.14 16.29 18.33
N ILE A 424 14.81 16.83 19.35
CA ILE A 424 14.46 16.57 20.76
C ILE A 424 14.00 17.90 21.37
N ARG A 425 12.77 17.89 21.88
CA ARG A 425 12.16 19.05 22.54
C ARG A 425 12.02 18.81 24.03
N ALA A 426 12.48 19.76 24.84
CA ALA A 426 12.23 19.76 26.29
C ALA A 426 10.75 20.02 26.55
N LEU A 427 10.17 19.32 27.52
CA LEU A 427 8.79 19.47 27.95
C LEU A 427 8.71 20.20 29.29
N GLN A 428 7.72 21.09 29.44
CA GLN A 428 7.34 21.65 30.73
C GLN A 428 6.13 20.86 31.27
N ASN A 429 6.30 20.21 32.41
CA ASN A 429 5.28 19.36 33.01
C ASN A 429 4.75 18.27 32.04
N GLY A 430 5.60 17.74 31.19
CA GLY A 430 5.22 16.73 30.18
C GLY A 430 4.40 17.25 29.00
N VAL A 431 4.21 18.57 28.86
CA VAL A 431 3.33 19.15 27.83
C VAL A 431 4.08 19.36 26.52
N PHE A 432 3.55 18.80 25.45
CA PHE A 432 3.95 19.02 24.06
C PHE A 432 2.83 19.77 23.33
N VAL A 433 3.20 20.83 22.59
CA VAL A 433 2.27 21.62 21.79
C VAL A 433 2.82 21.80 20.38
N GLN A 434 2.01 21.53 19.38
CA GLN A 434 2.37 21.73 17.97
C GLN A 434 1.15 21.94 17.09
N SER A 435 1.34 22.73 16.01
CA SER A 435 0.37 22.87 14.92
C SER A 435 0.77 21.96 13.76
N PHE A 436 -0.21 21.22 13.26
CA PHE A 436 -0.07 20.34 12.10
C PHE A 436 -1.00 20.82 11.00
N PRO A 437 -0.47 21.38 9.90
CA PRO A 437 -1.25 21.59 8.68
C PRO A 437 -1.92 20.30 8.19
N VAL A 438 -2.85 20.42 7.24
CA VAL A 438 -3.50 19.23 6.65
C VAL A 438 -2.48 18.27 6.04
N GLY A 439 -2.70 16.98 6.23
CA GLY A 439 -1.80 15.92 5.78
C GLY A 439 -0.57 15.70 6.65
N GLU A 440 -0.28 16.59 7.60
CA GLU A 440 0.89 16.49 8.46
C GLU A 440 0.67 15.56 9.66
N GLY A 441 1.77 14.93 10.09
CA GLY A 441 1.82 14.10 11.29
C GLY A 441 3.23 13.96 11.82
N ALA A 442 3.36 13.36 13.00
CA ALA A 442 4.66 13.10 13.61
C ALA A 442 4.65 11.83 14.47
N PHE A 443 5.76 11.11 14.47
CA PHE A 443 6.02 10.10 15.49
C PHE A 443 6.70 10.75 16.69
N LEU A 444 6.18 10.49 17.88
CA LEU A 444 6.60 11.09 19.15
C LEU A 444 7.09 10.00 20.08
N LYS A 445 8.32 10.15 20.60
CA LYS A 445 8.89 9.25 21.59
C LYS A 445 9.20 10.01 22.86
N PRO A 446 8.36 9.87 23.92
CA PRO A 446 8.63 10.49 25.21
C PRO A 446 9.93 9.97 25.82
N ILE A 447 10.68 10.85 26.49
CA ILE A 447 11.95 10.57 27.14
C ILE A 447 11.79 10.93 28.62
N TYR A 448 11.99 9.93 29.47
CA TYR A 448 11.91 10.05 30.92
C TYR A 448 13.32 10.06 31.51
N LYS A 449 13.60 10.98 32.45
CA LYS A 449 14.84 10.89 33.23
C LYS A 449 14.84 9.58 34.01
N ARG A 450 15.91 8.83 33.92
CA ARG A 450 16.11 7.71 34.86
C ARG A 450 16.12 8.30 36.24
N ALA A 451 15.25 7.81 37.14
CA ALA A 451 15.41 8.03 38.58
C ALA A 451 16.82 7.53 38.92
N ILE A 452 17.67 8.46 39.37
CA ILE A 452 19.02 8.18 39.83
C ILE A 452 18.91 7.47 41.18
#